data_9ff00d379e8c0cf9aa8100f2ae9be6ae
#
_entry.id   9ff00d379e8c0cf9aa8100f2ae9be6ae
#
_cell.length_a   1.000
_cell.length_b   1.000
_cell.length_c   1.000
_cell.angle_alpha   90.00
_cell.angle_beta   90.00
_cell.angle_gamma   90.00
#
_symmetry.space_group_name_H-M   'P 1'
#
loop_
_entity.id
_entity.type
_entity.pdbx_description
1 polymer ?
#
loop_
_entity_poly.entity_id
_entity_poly.type
_entity_poly.pdbx_seq_one_letter_code
_entity_poly.pdbx_strand_id
1 'polypeptide(L)'
;MYGRAFYWLPLLLTTALIPAPALASDPIILDGLFDDWNEITATQLDPAGDGTAESEDFSEIRITNDENYLFIYLSFHGSEELLQAWNTMRLFIDADDDPGTGRSFHGIGAELEWCFGCRSGTRHNENGSRGLRHANISILSAPTVTSEIFEFCIARDAIALDSDDRRISIVISSSSAEGDLLPDQPGGFPYTIDAREVPPARPIDINRPGGDSIRLATYNVKNPGILNLERSPHFQRIFQAIDADIWLLQEQSSTGAGLTDRLRSWFPGSNWHVTGNYRWNFTASKYPIIYQGPLTSARRTIAALIDTSDIIGTPLLSINSHLPCCTDDEGRQRQADELMEAIRILKTGDGAFELPEGTPIIHAGDFNLVGYSSQLRTLTDGDIQDEQTYGPDFEPDWDGSPLADLPSRHTHDRMAYTWRSDNSTFWPEKLDYILYTRSAIRPIHSFTLETRSMPVDALADGGLRAADTVSASDHLPRVVDLAAVERSPLFLRGDANSDGSIDISDGINILGYLFLGENPPTCLDSGDSDDSGLLDLSDGILIFNFLFLGGNAPDAAAPSCRRDKTDDDLDCAASPACQ
;
A
#
# COMPACT_ATOMS: atom_id res chain seq x y z
N MET A 1 -6.43 26.62 -86.78
CA MET A 1 -6.86 27.17 -85.47
C MET A 1 -6.40 26.15 -84.43
N TYR A 2 -5.45 26.53 -83.63
CA TYR A 2 -4.73 25.64 -82.70
C TYR A 2 -5.47 25.55 -81.37
N GLY A 3 -5.87 24.33 -80.95
CA GLY A 3 -6.36 24.04 -79.60
C GLY A 3 -5.20 23.57 -78.71
N ARG A 4 -4.95 24.24 -77.59
CA ARG A 4 -4.00 23.84 -76.59
C ARG A 4 -4.66 22.92 -75.58
N ALA A 5 -4.13 21.69 -75.41
CA ALA A 5 -4.51 20.80 -74.31
C ALA A 5 -3.68 21.12 -73.07
N PHE A 6 -4.37 21.36 -71.97
CA PHE A 6 -3.78 21.48 -70.62
C PHE A 6 -3.72 20.09 -70.00
N TYR A 7 -2.53 19.60 -69.68
CA TYR A 7 -2.31 18.42 -68.85
C TYR A 7 -2.27 18.84 -67.38
N TRP A 8 -3.15 18.29 -66.56
CA TRP A 8 -3.08 18.37 -65.09
C TRP A 8 -2.22 17.24 -64.58
N LEU A 9 -1.10 17.55 -63.89
CA LEU A 9 -0.31 16.60 -63.09
C LEU A 9 -0.90 16.58 -61.68
N PRO A 10 -1.24 15.41 -61.11
CA PRO A 10 -1.63 15.36 -59.70
C PRO A 10 -0.35 15.40 -58.83
N LEU A 11 -0.29 16.38 -57.94
CA LEU A 11 0.69 16.50 -56.87
C LEU A 11 0.37 15.47 -55.82
N LEU A 12 1.11 14.39 -55.73
CA LEU A 12 1.10 13.43 -54.63
C LEU A 12 1.74 14.08 -53.41
N LEU A 13 0.93 14.58 -52.45
CA LEU A 13 1.40 14.92 -51.11
C LEU A 13 1.64 13.61 -50.35
N THR A 14 2.91 13.21 -50.21
CA THR A 14 3.30 12.21 -49.24
C THR A 14 3.30 12.89 -47.86
N THR A 15 2.29 12.65 -47.06
CA THR A 15 2.29 12.97 -45.62
C THR A 15 3.24 11.98 -44.96
N ALA A 16 4.43 12.44 -44.57
CA ALA A 16 5.27 11.70 -43.64
C ALA A 16 4.51 11.57 -42.33
N LEU A 17 4.11 10.36 -41.97
CA LEU A 17 3.67 10.04 -40.62
C LEU A 17 4.89 10.27 -39.71
N ILE A 18 4.88 11.36 -38.97
CA ILE A 18 5.75 11.54 -37.81
C ILE A 18 5.27 10.49 -36.81
N PRO A 19 6.10 9.51 -36.39
CA PRO A 19 5.71 8.60 -35.34
C PRO A 19 5.35 9.45 -34.12
N ALA A 20 4.18 9.18 -33.51
CA ALA A 20 3.83 9.77 -32.22
C ALA A 20 4.98 9.44 -31.25
N PRO A 21 5.40 10.39 -30.39
CA PRO A 21 6.38 10.08 -29.35
C PRO A 21 5.79 8.89 -28.57
N ALA A 22 6.62 7.85 -28.38
CA ALA A 22 6.25 6.75 -27.47
C ALA A 22 5.84 7.41 -26.15
N LEU A 23 4.67 7.07 -25.63
CA LEU A 23 4.25 7.49 -24.30
C LEU A 23 5.38 7.06 -23.36
N ALA A 24 5.90 8.02 -22.59
CA ALA A 24 6.88 7.70 -21.55
C ALA A 24 6.22 6.67 -20.63
N SER A 25 6.89 5.52 -20.43
CA SER A 25 6.42 4.53 -19.45
C SER A 25 6.28 5.20 -18.09
N ASP A 26 5.28 4.80 -17.32
CA ASP A 26 5.13 5.27 -15.95
C ASP A 26 6.41 4.94 -15.15
N PRO A 27 6.81 5.81 -14.20
CA PRO A 27 8.01 5.59 -13.42
C PRO A 27 7.84 4.37 -12.51
N ILE A 28 8.85 3.53 -12.40
CA ILE A 28 8.88 2.46 -11.38
C ILE A 28 8.78 3.09 -9.98
N ILE A 29 7.84 2.64 -9.18
CA ILE A 29 7.68 2.96 -7.77
C ILE A 29 8.11 1.74 -6.97
N LEU A 30 9.09 1.85 -6.12
CA LEU A 30 9.63 0.73 -5.35
C LEU A 30 8.76 0.50 -4.10
N ASP A 31 7.59 -0.12 -4.27
CA ASP A 31 6.59 -0.26 -3.21
C ASP A 31 6.08 -1.71 -3.00
N GLY A 32 6.51 -2.64 -3.84
CA GLY A 32 6.09 -4.04 -3.82
C GLY A 32 4.81 -4.31 -4.60
N LEU A 33 4.36 -3.35 -5.41
CA LEU A 33 3.32 -3.52 -6.42
C LEU A 33 4.00 -3.52 -7.80
N PHE A 34 3.60 -4.42 -8.67
CA PHE A 34 4.38 -4.70 -9.89
C PHE A 34 3.69 -4.28 -11.19
N ASP A 35 2.59 -3.52 -11.11
CA ASP A 35 1.83 -3.09 -12.27
C ASP A 35 2.62 -2.17 -13.21
N ASP A 36 3.53 -1.36 -12.67
CA ASP A 36 4.42 -0.46 -13.41
C ASP A 36 5.52 -1.19 -14.20
N TRP A 37 5.75 -2.49 -13.90
CA TRP A 37 6.67 -3.34 -14.64
C TRP A 37 6.07 -3.96 -15.90
N ASN A 38 4.76 -3.86 -16.14
CA ASN A 38 4.07 -4.53 -17.24
C ASN A 38 4.54 -4.06 -18.63
N GLU A 39 5.03 -2.83 -18.77
CA GLU A 39 5.51 -2.28 -20.04
C GLU A 39 7.03 -2.39 -20.23
N ILE A 40 7.75 -2.97 -19.28
CA ILE A 40 9.20 -3.14 -19.38
C ILE A 40 9.51 -4.29 -20.32
N THR A 41 10.21 -3.97 -21.41
CA THR A 41 10.52 -4.93 -22.51
C THR A 41 11.91 -5.56 -22.41
N ALA A 42 12.80 -5.01 -21.59
CA ALA A 42 14.11 -5.63 -21.32
C ALA A 42 13.91 -6.74 -20.29
N THR A 43 13.61 -7.94 -20.78
CA THR A 43 13.24 -9.12 -19.98
C THR A 43 14.02 -10.36 -20.44
N GLN A 44 14.34 -11.23 -19.47
CA GLN A 44 14.86 -12.58 -19.68
C GLN A 44 14.06 -13.55 -18.85
N LEU A 45 13.49 -14.57 -19.50
CA LEU A 45 12.81 -15.67 -18.84
C LEU A 45 13.79 -16.78 -18.53
N ASP A 46 13.48 -17.55 -17.50
CA ASP A 46 14.21 -18.72 -17.04
C ASP A 46 13.32 -19.95 -16.99
N PRO A 47 13.80 -21.16 -17.37
CA PRO A 47 12.99 -22.36 -17.32
C PRO A 47 12.80 -22.88 -15.90
N ALA A 48 11.61 -23.41 -15.61
CA ALA A 48 11.33 -23.99 -14.29
C ALA A 48 12.06 -25.32 -14.06
N GLY A 49 12.70 -25.47 -12.91
CA GLY A 49 13.24 -26.75 -12.42
C GLY A 49 14.57 -27.15 -13.01
N ASP A 50 15.36 -26.23 -13.53
CA ASP A 50 16.73 -26.46 -14.02
C ASP A 50 17.81 -26.15 -12.98
N GLY A 51 17.43 -25.52 -11.87
CA GLY A 51 18.23 -25.44 -10.66
C GLY A 51 18.27 -26.77 -9.87
N THR A 52 18.98 -26.81 -8.77
CA THR A 52 18.94 -27.95 -7.82
C THR A 52 17.74 -27.85 -6.89
N ALA A 53 17.21 -29.00 -6.42
CA ALA A 53 16.03 -29.05 -5.56
C ALA A 53 16.15 -28.31 -4.20
N GLU A 54 17.34 -27.84 -3.85
CA GLU A 54 17.64 -27.13 -2.61
C GLU A 54 18.08 -25.67 -2.86
N SER A 55 17.91 -25.16 -4.09
CA SER A 55 18.27 -23.79 -4.46
C SER A 55 17.03 -23.03 -4.93
N GLU A 56 17.11 -21.72 -4.89
CA GLU A 56 16.14 -20.82 -5.50
C GLU A 56 16.05 -21.15 -7.00
N ASP A 57 14.84 -21.23 -7.55
CA ASP A 57 14.50 -21.50 -8.95
C ASP A 57 13.98 -20.19 -9.56
N PHE A 58 14.80 -19.54 -10.39
CA PHE A 58 14.46 -18.25 -10.98
C PHE A 58 13.38 -18.40 -12.06
N SER A 59 12.61 -17.36 -12.29
CA SER A 59 11.56 -17.33 -13.31
C SER A 59 11.78 -16.23 -14.34
N GLU A 60 12.03 -15.02 -13.86
CA GLU A 60 12.16 -13.87 -14.76
C GLU A 60 13.01 -12.75 -14.12
N ILE A 61 13.80 -12.09 -14.95
CA ILE A 61 14.39 -10.79 -14.64
C ILE A 61 13.89 -9.74 -15.65
N ARG A 62 13.54 -8.54 -15.16
CA ARG A 62 13.31 -7.34 -15.99
C ARG A 62 14.22 -6.23 -15.51
N ILE A 63 14.68 -5.39 -16.43
CA ILE A 63 15.60 -4.29 -16.11
C ILE A 63 15.12 -3.01 -16.77
N THR A 64 15.18 -1.93 -16.02
CA THR A 64 15.01 -0.57 -16.52
C THR A 64 15.87 0.39 -15.71
N ASN A 65 15.97 1.66 -16.13
CA ASN A 65 16.70 2.68 -15.39
C ASN A 65 16.04 4.04 -15.52
N ASP A 66 16.35 4.91 -14.58
CA ASP A 66 16.19 6.37 -14.71
C ASP A 66 17.55 7.09 -14.64
N GLU A 67 17.55 8.38 -14.41
CA GLU A 67 18.78 9.16 -14.27
C GLU A 67 19.60 8.79 -13.03
N ASN A 68 18.98 8.22 -11.99
CA ASN A 68 19.60 7.96 -10.69
C ASN A 68 19.82 6.49 -10.39
N TYR A 69 18.91 5.62 -10.85
CA TYR A 69 18.85 4.22 -10.45
C TYR A 69 18.78 3.25 -11.63
N LEU A 70 19.36 2.09 -11.43
CA LEU A 70 19.08 0.87 -12.16
C LEU A 70 18.04 0.08 -11.36
N PHE A 71 16.90 -0.23 -11.96
CA PHE A 71 15.80 -1.00 -11.36
C PHE A 71 15.80 -2.41 -11.91
N ILE A 72 15.58 -3.37 -11.05
CA ILE A 72 15.57 -4.80 -11.39
C ILE A 72 14.33 -5.43 -10.72
N TYR A 73 13.54 -6.12 -11.52
CA TYR A 73 12.50 -7.04 -11.11
C TYR A 73 13.06 -8.45 -11.16
N LEU A 74 12.77 -9.27 -10.17
CA LEU A 74 13.19 -10.67 -10.05
C LEU A 74 12.03 -11.50 -9.54
N SER A 75 11.71 -12.62 -10.23
CA SER A 75 10.71 -13.57 -9.77
C SER A 75 11.25 -15.00 -9.74
N PHE A 76 10.54 -15.85 -8.97
CA PHE A 76 10.89 -17.24 -8.70
C PHE A 76 9.76 -18.18 -9.12
N HIS A 77 10.09 -19.45 -9.43
CA HIS A 77 9.12 -20.50 -9.72
C HIS A 77 8.67 -21.17 -8.42
N GLY A 78 7.44 -20.82 -7.95
CA GLY A 78 6.71 -21.57 -6.91
C GLY A 78 7.36 -21.60 -5.52
N SER A 79 8.32 -20.72 -5.23
CA SER A 79 8.90 -20.54 -3.90
C SER A 79 8.82 -19.09 -3.44
N GLU A 80 8.41 -18.87 -2.18
CA GLU A 80 8.54 -17.58 -1.54
C GLU A 80 9.93 -17.45 -0.93
N GLU A 81 10.73 -16.50 -1.42
CA GLU A 81 12.06 -16.22 -0.91
C GLU A 81 12.07 -15.02 0.04
N LEU A 82 13.13 -14.88 0.84
CA LEU A 82 13.39 -13.68 1.61
C LEU A 82 14.68 -13.02 1.13
N LEU A 83 14.57 -11.88 0.44
CA LEU A 83 15.72 -11.31 -0.25
C LEU A 83 16.88 -10.93 0.69
N GLN A 84 16.58 -10.35 1.86
CA GLN A 84 17.62 -9.87 2.79
C GLN A 84 18.13 -10.90 3.81
N ALA A 85 17.64 -12.15 3.81
CA ALA A 85 18.08 -13.18 4.75
C ALA A 85 17.85 -14.58 4.18
N TRP A 86 18.40 -15.59 4.87
CA TRP A 86 18.20 -17.02 4.62
C TRP A 86 18.70 -17.55 3.27
N ASN A 87 19.42 -16.71 2.52
CA ASN A 87 19.99 -17.07 1.21
C ASN A 87 21.42 -16.56 1.08
N THR A 88 22.12 -17.02 0.07
CA THR A 88 23.41 -16.47 -0.36
C THR A 88 23.40 -16.14 -1.85
N MET A 89 22.20 -15.88 -2.42
CA MET A 89 22.03 -15.40 -3.79
C MET A 89 22.94 -14.21 -4.08
N ARG A 90 23.44 -14.14 -5.30
CA ARG A 90 24.36 -13.07 -5.71
C ARG A 90 23.93 -12.42 -7.00
N LEU A 91 24.02 -11.11 -7.02
CA LEU A 91 23.95 -10.28 -8.20
C LEU A 91 25.37 -9.93 -8.65
N PHE A 92 25.66 -10.12 -9.93
CA PHE A 92 26.90 -9.71 -10.58
C PHE A 92 26.55 -8.70 -11.68
N ILE A 93 27.25 -7.56 -11.70
CA ILE A 93 27.11 -6.54 -12.74
C ILE A 93 28.47 -6.25 -13.33
N ASP A 94 28.61 -6.55 -14.63
CA ASP A 94 29.68 -6.11 -15.49
C ASP A 94 29.29 -4.72 -16.01
N ALA A 95 29.94 -3.70 -15.50
CA ALA A 95 29.54 -2.31 -15.69
C ALA A 95 30.15 -1.68 -16.95
N ASP A 96 31.10 -2.34 -17.61
CA ASP A 96 31.76 -1.86 -18.82
C ASP A 96 31.68 -2.83 -20.03
N ASP A 97 30.95 -3.95 -19.85
CA ASP A 97 30.74 -5.02 -20.83
C ASP A 97 32.09 -5.61 -21.34
N ASP A 98 33.11 -5.65 -20.48
CA ASP A 98 34.41 -6.21 -20.74
C ASP A 98 34.71 -7.41 -19.83
N PRO A 99 34.61 -8.66 -20.33
CA PRO A 99 34.88 -9.85 -19.50
C PRO A 99 36.34 -9.95 -19.01
N GLY A 100 37.23 -9.06 -19.46
CA GLY A 100 38.63 -8.98 -19.05
C GLY A 100 38.86 -8.13 -17.81
N THR A 101 37.87 -7.37 -17.34
CA THR A 101 37.93 -6.55 -16.14
C THR A 101 37.15 -7.18 -14.96
N GLY A 102 37.18 -6.59 -13.77
CA GLY A 102 36.39 -7.04 -12.63
C GLY A 102 36.64 -8.49 -12.21
N ARG A 103 35.61 -9.13 -11.64
CA ARG A 103 35.59 -10.54 -11.26
C ARG A 103 35.02 -11.40 -12.38
N SER A 104 35.81 -12.33 -12.90
CA SER A 104 35.31 -13.28 -13.90
C SER A 104 34.27 -14.21 -13.26
N PHE A 105 33.03 -14.17 -13.75
CA PHE A 105 31.95 -15.07 -13.37
C PHE A 105 31.01 -15.28 -14.56
N HIS A 106 30.66 -16.50 -14.85
CA HIS A 106 29.68 -16.91 -15.88
C HIS A 106 29.83 -16.15 -17.26
N GLY A 107 31.07 -15.92 -17.69
CA GLY A 107 31.36 -15.26 -18.95
C GLY A 107 31.35 -13.73 -18.95
N ILE A 108 31.12 -13.09 -17.80
CA ILE A 108 31.24 -11.65 -17.62
C ILE A 108 32.41 -11.28 -16.71
N GLY A 109 32.79 -9.99 -16.72
CA GLY A 109 33.78 -9.39 -15.83
C GLY A 109 33.13 -8.43 -14.85
N ALA A 110 32.63 -8.90 -13.71
CA ALA A 110 31.80 -8.12 -12.80
C ALA A 110 32.60 -7.12 -11.94
N GLU A 111 32.29 -5.83 -12.05
CA GLU A 111 32.78 -4.76 -11.14
C GLU A 111 32.01 -4.74 -9.84
N LEU A 112 30.71 -5.15 -9.86
CA LEU A 112 29.89 -5.28 -8.65
C LEU A 112 29.50 -6.73 -8.43
N GLU A 113 29.76 -7.23 -7.23
CA GLU A 113 29.18 -8.44 -6.67
C GLU A 113 28.39 -8.07 -5.42
N TRP A 114 27.11 -8.47 -5.35
CA TRP A 114 26.27 -8.26 -4.18
C TRP A 114 25.65 -9.57 -3.72
N CYS A 115 25.85 -9.93 -2.44
CA CYS A 115 25.20 -11.08 -1.80
C CYS A 115 23.98 -10.57 -1.04
N PHE A 116 22.78 -10.99 -1.45
CA PHE A 116 21.53 -10.51 -0.89
C PHE A 116 21.38 -10.87 0.59
N GLY A 117 21.25 -12.13 0.94
CA GLY A 117 21.10 -12.55 2.35
C GLY A 117 22.32 -12.28 3.23
N CYS A 118 23.53 -12.12 2.65
CA CYS A 118 24.72 -11.64 3.37
C CYS A 118 24.66 -10.12 3.63
N ARG A 119 23.81 -9.38 2.93
CA ARG A 119 23.65 -7.91 3.02
C ARG A 119 24.96 -7.15 2.82
N SER A 120 25.81 -7.65 1.93
CA SER A 120 27.13 -7.10 1.66
C SER A 120 27.58 -7.42 0.26
N GLY A 121 28.46 -6.61 -0.30
CA GLY A 121 28.98 -6.80 -1.63
C GLY A 121 30.47 -6.50 -1.71
N THR A 122 30.98 -6.61 -2.93
CA THR A 122 32.37 -6.31 -3.26
C THR A 122 32.39 -5.54 -4.57
N ARG A 123 33.12 -4.43 -4.61
CA ARG A 123 33.53 -3.78 -5.85
C ARG A 123 34.88 -4.30 -6.26
N HIS A 124 34.99 -4.73 -7.52
CA HIS A 124 36.22 -5.17 -8.16
C HIS A 124 36.67 -4.10 -9.16
N ASN A 125 37.93 -3.78 -9.19
CA ASN A 125 38.57 -2.91 -10.18
C ASN A 125 40.03 -3.30 -10.38
N GLU A 126 40.71 -2.67 -11.31
CA GLU A 126 42.13 -2.92 -11.62
C GLU A 126 43.10 -2.73 -10.43
N ASN A 127 42.69 -1.99 -9.39
CA ASN A 127 43.47 -1.76 -8.16
C ASN A 127 43.16 -2.78 -7.05
N GLY A 128 42.27 -3.75 -7.27
CA GLY A 128 41.89 -4.79 -6.31
C GLY A 128 40.41 -4.76 -5.95
N SER A 129 40.07 -5.37 -4.81
CA SER A 129 38.67 -5.54 -4.37
C SER A 129 38.41 -4.77 -3.08
N ARG A 130 37.23 -4.16 -2.97
CA ARG A 130 36.76 -3.40 -1.80
C ARG A 130 35.37 -3.86 -1.36
N GLY A 131 35.22 -4.20 -0.08
CA GLY A 131 33.91 -4.53 0.49
C GLY A 131 32.94 -3.33 0.47
N LEU A 132 31.66 -3.64 0.22
CA LEU A 132 30.57 -2.68 0.13
C LEU A 132 29.48 -3.01 1.14
N ARG A 133 28.83 -1.97 1.64
CA ARG A 133 27.59 -2.04 2.42
C ARG A 133 26.45 -1.45 1.58
N HIS A 134 25.19 -1.70 1.96
CA HIS A 134 24.01 -1.21 1.27
C HIS A 134 24.06 0.30 0.99
N ALA A 135 24.51 1.10 1.96
CA ALA A 135 24.62 2.55 1.82
C ALA A 135 25.66 3.01 0.79
N ASN A 136 26.59 2.14 0.36
CA ASN A 136 27.58 2.46 -0.65
C ASN A 136 27.03 2.35 -2.08
N ILE A 137 25.95 1.60 -2.26
CA ILE A 137 25.31 1.38 -3.56
C ILE A 137 23.84 1.80 -3.56
N SER A 138 23.37 2.34 -2.43
CA SER A 138 21.96 2.77 -2.23
C SER A 138 20.95 1.70 -2.68
N ILE A 139 21.22 0.42 -2.36
CA ILE A 139 20.28 -0.65 -2.68
C ILE A 139 19.02 -0.52 -1.82
N LEU A 140 17.89 -0.68 -2.45
CA LEU A 140 16.54 -0.68 -1.87
C LEU A 140 15.76 -1.82 -2.50
N SER A 141 14.84 -2.44 -1.79
CA SER A 141 13.98 -3.51 -2.33
C SER A 141 12.59 -3.50 -1.71
N ALA A 142 11.64 -4.09 -2.44
CA ALA A 142 10.29 -4.39 -1.99
C ALA A 142 9.82 -5.72 -2.63
N PRO A 143 8.95 -6.49 -1.95
CA PRO A 143 8.52 -6.33 -0.55
C PRO A 143 9.63 -6.69 0.47
N THR A 144 9.35 -6.50 1.77
CA THR A 144 10.29 -6.81 2.86
C THR A 144 10.08 -8.20 3.48
N VAL A 145 8.95 -8.83 3.18
CA VAL A 145 8.58 -10.19 3.61
C VAL A 145 8.89 -11.20 2.52
N THR A 146 8.76 -12.49 2.83
CA THR A 146 8.88 -13.55 1.81
C THR A 146 7.90 -13.30 0.66
N SER A 147 8.39 -13.49 -0.58
CA SER A 147 7.64 -13.27 -1.80
C SER A 147 8.17 -14.11 -2.95
N GLU A 148 7.33 -14.43 -3.92
CA GLU A 148 7.73 -14.99 -5.21
C GLU A 148 8.30 -13.93 -6.16
N ILE A 149 8.10 -12.64 -5.86
CA ILE A 149 8.49 -11.53 -6.72
C ILE A 149 9.11 -10.42 -5.87
N PHE A 150 10.21 -9.86 -6.37
CA PHE A 150 10.86 -8.69 -5.79
C PHE A 150 11.17 -7.65 -6.86
N GLU A 151 11.16 -6.41 -6.44
CA GLU A 151 11.78 -5.30 -7.15
C GLU A 151 12.88 -4.69 -6.29
N PHE A 152 13.97 -4.29 -6.90
CA PHE A 152 15.04 -3.58 -6.21
C PHE A 152 15.74 -2.60 -7.11
N CYS A 153 16.41 -1.62 -6.52
CA CYS A 153 17.22 -0.68 -7.26
C CYS A 153 18.62 -0.51 -6.68
N ILE A 154 19.53 -0.04 -7.51
CA ILE A 154 20.91 0.31 -7.16
C ILE A 154 21.22 1.66 -7.78
N ALA A 155 21.89 2.56 -7.03
CA ALA A 155 22.28 3.87 -7.57
C ALA A 155 23.31 3.72 -8.70
N ARG A 156 23.05 4.38 -9.83
CA ARG A 156 23.89 4.32 -11.03
C ARG A 156 25.32 4.84 -10.80
N ASP A 157 25.46 5.94 -10.07
CA ASP A 157 26.77 6.52 -9.74
C ASP A 157 27.61 5.59 -8.85
N ALA A 158 26.96 4.76 -8.04
CA ALA A 158 27.62 3.80 -7.17
C ALA A 158 28.34 2.67 -7.93
N ILE A 159 27.93 2.36 -9.14
CA ILE A 159 28.50 1.31 -10.00
C ILE A 159 29.14 1.87 -11.28
N ALA A 160 29.44 3.17 -11.29
CA ALA A 160 30.03 3.90 -12.42
C ALA A 160 29.18 3.83 -13.73
N LEU A 161 27.85 3.79 -13.59
CA LEU A 161 26.89 3.84 -14.70
C LEU A 161 26.40 5.27 -14.97
N ASP A 162 27.26 6.25 -14.78
CA ASP A 162 26.98 7.68 -14.92
C ASP A 162 26.99 8.18 -16.38
N SER A 163 27.33 7.33 -17.34
CA SER A 163 27.26 7.65 -18.77
C SER A 163 26.08 6.94 -19.43
N ASP A 164 25.35 7.68 -20.28
CA ASP A 164 24.30 7.14 -21.13
C ASP A 164 24.90 6.29 -22.27
N ASP A 165 24.07 5.41 -22.86
CA ASP A 165 24.45 4.46 -23.91
C ASP A 165 25.53 3.43 -23.49
N ARG A 166 25.77 3.28 -22.18
CA ARG A 166 26.66 2.22 -21.69
C ARG A 166 25.94 0.89 -21.70
N ARG A 167 26.53 -0.10 -22.31
CA ARG A 167 26.10 -1.49 -22.23
C ARG A 167 26.67 -2.13 -20.97
N ILE A 168 25.84 -2.89 -20.28
CA ILE A 168 26.20 -3.67 -19.09
C ILE A 168 25.73 -5.10 -19.27
N SER A 169 26.29 -6.03 -18.49
CA SER A 169 25.83 -7.42 -18.44
C SER A 169 25.56 -7.83 -16.98
N ILE A 170 24.45 -8.53 -16.75
CA ILE A 170 23.98 -8.89 -15.40
C ILE A 170 23.81 -10.40 -15.31
N VAL A 171 24.24 -10.98 -14.18
CA VAL A 171 23.99 -12.38 -13.81
C VAL A 171 23.48 -12.42 -12.37
N ILE A 172 22.45 -13.21 -12.11
CA ILE A 172 22.03 -13.58 -10.76
C ILE A 172 22.34 -15.07 -10.56
N SER A 173 22.88 -15.44 -9.42
CA SER A 173 23.10 -16.83 -9.03
C SER A 173 22.34 -17.17 -7.77
N SER A 174 21.79 -18.38 -7.71
CA SER A 174 21.19 -18.93 -6.52
C SER A 174 22.21 -19.18 -5.39
N SER A 175 21.72 -19.61 -4.25
CA SER A 175 22.56 -19.88 -3.06
C SER A 175 23.47 -21.10 -3.21
N SER A 176 23.11 -22.06 -4.05
CA SER A 176 23.90 -23.27 -4.30
C SER A 176 25.02 -23.03 -5.30
N ALA A 177 26.17 -23.67 -5.09
CA ALA A 177 27.30 -23.59 -6.03
C ALA A 177 27.02 -24.26 -7.40
N GLU A 178 26.10 -25.20 -7.47
CA GLU A 178 25.58 -25.87 -8.66
C GLU A 178 24.09 -25.57 -8.84
N GLY A 179 23.65 -24.43 -8.28
CA GLY A 179 22.27 -23.98 -8.34
C GLY A 179 21.98 -23.23 -9.62
N ASP A 180 20.84 -22.58 -9.61
CA ASP A 180 20.29 -21.87 -10.73
C ASP A 180 21.06 -20.58 -11.06
N LEU A 181 21.05 -20.18 -12.34
CA LEU A 181 21.70 -18.99 -12.91
C LEU A 181 20.72 -18.26 -13.82
N LEU A 182 20.56 -16.98 -13.64
CA LEU A 182 19.75 -16.14 -14.51
C LEU A 182 20.63 -15.05 -15.17
N PRO A 183 20.90 -15.16 -16.50
CA PRO A 183 20.54 -16.26 -17.40
C PRO A 183 21.47 -17.46 -17.29
N ASP A 184 21.03 -18.65 -17.70
CA ASP A 184 21.80 -19.88 -17.81
C ASP A 184 22.98 -19.79 -18.77
N GLN A 185 22.83 -19.02 -19.84
CA GLN A 185 23.85 -18.92 -20.87
C GLN A 185 24.96 -17.96 -20.44
N PRO A 186 26.24 -18.36 -20.59
CA PRO A 186 27.36 -17.46 -20.30
C PRO A 186 27.31 -16.15 -21.10
N GLY A 187 27.73 -15.06 -20.46
CA GLY A 187 27.77 -13.71 -21.04
C GLY A 187 26.74 -12.76 -20.42
N GLY A 188 25.88 -13.30 -19.52
CA GLY A 188 24.92 -12.48 -18.76
C GLY A 188 23.77 -11.92 -19.60
N PHE A 189 22.81 -11.31 -18.92
CA PHE A 189 21.71 -10.56 -19.54
C PHE A 189 22.19 -9.16 -19.92
N PRO A 190 22.27 -8.84 -21.24
CA PRO A 190 22.79 -7.55 -21.69
C PRO A 190 21.71 -6.47 -21.56
N TYR A 191 22.06 -5.32 -21.02
CA TYR A 191 21.21 -4.14 -20.95
C TYR A 191 22.00 -2.89 -21.36
N THR A 192 21.36 -1.98 -22.08
CA THR A 192 21.95 -0.69 -22.40
C THR A 192 21.27 0.38 -21.58
N ILE A 193 22.05 1.11 -20.79
CA ILE A 193 21.55 2.23 -20.01
C ILE A 193 20.89 3.25 -20.95
N ASP A 194 19.66 3.53 -20.74
CA ASP A 194 18.87 4.42 -21.58
C ASP A 194 18.97 5.86 -21.06
N ALA A 195 19.23 6.78 -21.98
CA ALA A 195 19.21 8.23 -21.72
C ALA A 195 17.78 8.80 -21.54
N ARG A 196 16.74 7.97 -21.59
CA ARG A 196 15.36 8.44 -21.43
C ARG A 196 15.20 9.20 -20.13
N GLU A 197 14.71 10.44 -20.23
CA GLU A 197 14.18 11.16 -19.08
C GLU A 197 12.87 10.47 -18.67
N VAL A 198 12.95 9.58 -17.68
CA VAL A 198 11.75 9.09 -17.02
C VAL A 198 11.19 10.24 -16.20
N PRO A 199 9.91 10.61 -16.37
CA PRO A 199 9.34 11.70 -15.59
C PRO A 199 9.55 11.46 -14.08
N PRO A 200 9.88 12.49 -13.30
CA PRO A 200 9.95 12.33 -11.86
C PRO A 200 8.58 11.89 -11.32
N ALA A 201 8.59 11.13 -10.24
CA ALA A 201 7.34 10.79 -9.55
C ALA A 201 6.60 12.08 -9.22
N ARG A 202 5.29 12.11 -9.51
CA ARG A 202 4.47 13.31 -9.19
C ARG A 202 4.54 13.55 -7.70
N PRO A 203 4.90 14.78 -7.26
CA PRO A 203 4.91 15.12 -5.85
C PRO A 203 3.54 14.89 -5.21
N ILE A 204 3.55 14.38 -3.98
CA ILE A 204 2.34 14.32 -3.14
C ILE A 204 2.36 15.55 -2.25
N ASP A 205 1.31 16.37 -2.34
CA ASP A 205 1.15 17.54 -1.47
C ASP A 205 0.92 17.09 -0.02
N ILE A 206 1.62 17.67 0.94
CA ILE A 206 1.41 17.37 2.37
C ILE A 206 0.21 18.11 2.97
N ASN A 207 -0.34 19.09 2.28
CA ASN A 207 -1.51 19.82 2.72
C ASN A 207 -2.75 18.92 2.79
N ARG A 208 -3.68 19.25 3.70
CA ARG A 208 -4.96 18.54 3.76
C ARG A 208 -5.78 18.79 2.51
N PRO A 209 -6.39 17.74 1.94
CA PRO A 209 -7.46 17.95 0.96
C PRO A 209 -8.63 18.68 1.62
N GLY A 210 -9.39 19.43 0.85
CA GLY A 210 -10.62 20.06 1.35
C GLY A 210 -11.69 19.02 1.69
N GLY A 211 -12.63 19.40 2.58
CA GLY A 211 -13.76 18.56 2.99
C GLY A 211 -13.59 17.95 4.39
N ASP A 212 -14.63 17.23 4.82
CA ASP A 212 -14.66 16.57 6.12
C ASP A 212 -13.79 15.29 6.08
N SER A 213 -12.66 15.36 6.75
CA SER A 213 -11.71 14.24 6.81
C SER A 213 -10.96 14.23 8.13
N ILE A 214 -10.49 13.04 8.51
CA ILE A 214 -9.63 12.83 9.68
C ILE A 214 -8.24 12.53 9.18
N ARG A 215 -7.24 13.31 9.61
CA ARG A 215 -5.84 12.99 9.35
C ARG A 215 -5.27 12.13 10.47
N LEU A 216 -4.87 10.91 10.11
CA LEU A 216 -4.19 9.99 11.01
C LEU A 216 -2.72 9.82 10.56
N ALA A 217 -1.82 9.79 11.53
CA ALA A 217 -0.42 9.47 11.27
C ALA A 217 0.09 8.40 12.23
N THR A 218 0.88 7.45 11.71
CA THR A 218 1.67 6.52 12.52
C THR A 218 3.14 6.86 12.45
N TYR A 219 3.84 6.79 13.58
CA TYR A 219 5.25 7.15 13.65
C TYR A 219 5.98 6.45 14.81
N ASN A 220 6.91 5.57 14.51
CA ASN A 220 7.90 5.14 15.49
C ASN A 220 8.89 6.28 15.73
N VAL A 221 8.87 6.87 16.94
CA VAL A 221 9.65 8.07 17.27
C VAL A 221 11.00 7.75 17.88
N LYS A 222 11.45 6.52 17.77
CA LYS A 222 12.75 6.04 18.27
C LYS A 222 13.02 6.47 19.70
N ASN A 223 13.03 5.55 20.62
CA ASN A 223 13.28 5.81 22.03
C ASN A 223 14.47 6.78 22.27
N PRO A 224 14.34 7.80 23.15
CA PRO A 224 13.24 8.08 24.09
C PRO A 224 12.05 8.87 23.52
N GLY A 225 11.96 9.11 22.22
CA GLY A 225 10.81 9.75 21.57
C GLY A 225 10.89 11.28 21.50
N ILE A 226 9.70 11.92 21.32
CA ILE A 226 9.58 13.35 21.02
C ILE A 226 9.99 14.28 22.17
N LEU A 227 10.17 13.75 23.37
CA LEU A 227 10.65 14.50 24.53
C LEU A 227 12.19 14.65 24.59
N ASN A 228 12.92 13.96 23.73
CA ASN A 228 14.36 14.14 23.60
C ASN A 228 14.69 15.58 23.17
N LEU A 229 15.46 16.31 23.97
CA LEU A 229 15.69 17.74 23.77
C LEU A 229 16.44 18.06 22.46
N GLU A 230 17.33 17.19 22.02
CA GLU A 230 18.11 17.39 20.79
C GLU A 230 17.26 17.15 19.55
N ARG A 231 16.39 16.13 19.59
CA ARG A 231 15.53 15.74 18.47
C ARG A 231 14.19 16.50 18.44
N SER A 232 13.76 17.03 19.57
CA SER A 232 12.47 17.70 19.73
C SER A 232 12.19 18.81 18.70
N PRO A 233 13.15 19.67 18.30
CA PRO A 233 12.89 20.68 17.27
C PRO A 233 12.58 20.08 15.88
N HIS A 234 13.13 18.91 15.55
CA HIS A 234 12.85 18.20 14.30
C HIS A 234 11.45 17.60 14.35
N PHE A 235 11.11 16.91 15.45
CA PHE A 235 9.76 16.40 15.67
C PHE A 235 8.71 17.52 15.63
N GLN A 236 8.99 18.67 16.25
CA GLN A 236 8.05 19.78 16.25
C GLN A 236 7.70 20.23 14.82
N ARG A 237 8.69 20.41 13.94
CA ARG A 237 8.43 20.79 12.54
C ARG A 237 7.66 19.72 11.79
N ILE A 238 8.04 18.44 11.95
CA ILE A 238 7.33 17.30 11.34
C ILE A 238 5.87 17.26 11.80
N PHE A 239 5.63 17.32 13.10
CA PHE A 239 4.28 17.27 13.66
C PHE A 239 3.43 18.46 13.19
N GLN A 240 4.02 19.67 13.16
CA GLN A 240 3.31 20.87 12.71
C GLN A 240 3.05 20.86 11.20
N ALA A 241 3.97 20.35 10.39
CA ALA A 241 3.78 20.22 8.94
C ALA A 241 2.69 19.18 8.59
N ILE A 242 2.66 18.06 9.29
CA ILE A 242 1.64 17.02 9.10
C ILE A 242 0.29 17.46 9.69
N ASP A 243 0.28 18.07 10.86
CA ASP A 243 -0.91 18.49 11.62
C ASP A 243 -1.99 17.39 11.72
N ALA A 244 -1.59 16.17 12.09
CA ALA A 244 -2.55 15.08 12.23
C ALA A 244 -3.52 15.30 13.40
N ASP A 245 -4.73 14.75 13.26
CA ASP A 245 -5.74 14.76 14.32
C ASP A 245 -5.54 13.58 15.28
N ILE A 246 -4.97 12.48 14.74
CA ILE A 246 -4.70 11.25 15.48
C ILE A 246 -3.25 10.84 15.18
N TRP A 247 -2.46 10.67 16.24
CA TRP A 247 -1.11 10.13 16.18
C TRP A 247 -1.05 8.76 16.85
N LEU A 248 -0.53 7.76 16.14
CA LEU A 248 -0.18 6.45 16.67
C LEU A 248 1.34 6.41 16.82
N LEU A 249 1.83 6.50 18.05
CA LEU A 249 3.25 6.62 18.35
C LEU A 249 3.80 5.34 18.94
N GLN A 250 4.93 4.87 18.44
CA GLN A 250 5.69 3.75 18.96
C GLN A 250 7.04 4.26 19.50
N GLU A 251 7.62 3.53 20.45
CA GLU A 251 8.87 3.89 21.12
C GLU A 251 8.88 5.23 21.87
N GLN A 252 7.73 5.73 22.25
CA GLN A 252 7.61 6.96 23.03
C GLN A 252 7.81 6.68 24.52
N SER A 253 9.01 6.87 25.04
CA SER A 253 9.33 6.69 26.46
C SER A 253 8.94 7.90 27.29
N SER A 254 7.66 7.99 27.69
CA SER A 254 7.14 9.09 28.51
C SER A 254 5.94 8.67 29.34
N THR A 255 5.38 9.62 30.10
CA THR A 255 4.02 9.52 30.64
C THR A 255 3.02 10.14 29.67
N GLY A 256 1.75 9.71 29.72
CA GLY A 256 0.68 10.34 28.92
C GLY A 256 0.58 11.85 29.19
N ALA A 257 0.72 12.28 30.44
CA ALA A 257 0.73 13.71 30.79
C ALA A 257 1.88 14.48 30.13
N GLY A 258 3.11 13.93 30.18
CA GLY A 258 4.27 14.56 29.54
C GLY A 258 4.12 14.67 28.02
N LEU A 259 3.53 13.66 27.38
CA LEU A 259 3.20 13.69 25.96
C LEU A 259 2.12 14.75 25.66
N THR A 260 1.04 14.78 26.45
CA THR A 260 -0.03 15.79 26.33
C THR A 260 0.53 17.22 26.44
N ASP A 261 1.38 17.49 27.45
CA ASP A 261 1.97 18.81 27.63
C ASP A 261 2.85 19.21 26.45
N ARG A 262 3.59 18.25 25.87
CA ARG A 262 4.41 18.49 24.68
C ARG A 262 3.55 18.84 23.48
N LEU A 263 2.51 18.05 23.19
CA LEU A 263 1.60 18.30 22.07
C LEU A 263 0.87 19.64 22.23
N ARG A 264 0.39 19.99 23.41
CA ARG A 264 -0.21 21.30 23.69
C ARG A 264 0.77 22.46 23.46
N SER A 265 2.06 22.26 23.76
CA SER A 265 3.07 23.29 23.51
C SER A 265 3.31 23.52 22.01
N TRP A 266 3.17 22.49 21.19
CA TRP A 266 3.32 22.58 19.73
C TRP A 266 2.07 23.04 19.00
N PHE A 267 0.89 22.75 19.57
CA PHE A 267 -0.44 23.07 19.03
C PHE A 267 -1.27 23.82 20.07
N PRO A 268 -0.98 25.13 20.29
CA PRO A 268 -1.73 25.92 21.25
C PRO A 268 -3.20 26.01 20.86
N GLY A 269 -4.09 25.71 21.83
CA GLY A 269 -5.53 25.72 21.63
C GLY A 269 -6.14 24.38 21.22
N SER A 270 -5.33 23.39 20.85
CA SER A 270 -5.83 22.02 20.59
C SER A 270 -6.03 21.26 21.91
N ASN A 271 -7.13 20.51 21.96
CA ASN A 271 -7.40 19.61 23.07
C ASN A 271 -6.90 18.21 22.74
N TRP A 272 -5.88 17.73 23.46
CA TRP A 272 -5.27 16.43 23.21
C TRP A 272 -5.72 15.42 24.28
N HIS A 273 -6.25 14.30 23.80
CA HIS A 273 -6.56 13.09 24.56
C HIS A 273 -5.48 12.05 24.28
N VAL A 274 -4.84 11.53 25.31
CA VAL A 274 -3.71 10.62 25.17
C VAL A 274 -3.95 9.37 25.98
N THR A 275 -3.74 8.19 25.39
CA THR A 275 -3.86 6.89 26.07
C THR A 275 -2.83 6.73 27.19
N GLY A 276 -3.04 5.74 28.05
CA GLY A 276 -2.01 5.27 28.98
C GLY A 276 -0.78 4.75 28.24
N ASN A 277 0.33 4.60 28.97
CA ASN A 277 1.54 3.99 28.42
C ASN A 277 1.41 2.47 28.38
N TYR A 278 1.36 1.92 27.18
CA TYR A 278 1.39 0.48 26.93
C TYR A 278 2.70 0.11 26.21
N ARG A 279 3.75 -0.16 26.98
CA ARG A 279 5.06 -0.51 26.44
C ARG A 279 5.61 0.52 25.43
N TRP A 280 5.48 1.82 25.78
CA TRP A 280 5.90 2.97 24.96
C TRP A 280 5.09 3.22 23.69
N ASN A 281 3.92 2.57 23.57
CA ASN A 281 2.93 2.90 22.55
C ASN A 281 1.90 3.87 23.12
N PHE A 282 1.57 4.89 22.32
CA PHE A 282 0.55 5.89 22.67
C PHE A 282 -0.32 6.19 21.46
N THR A 283 -1.60 6.36 21.70
CA THR A 283 -2.50 7.04 20.77
C THR A 283 -2.80 8.42 21.34
N ALA A 284 -2.56 9.47 20.54
CA ALA A 284 -2.91 10.85 20.88
C ALA A 284 -3.91 11.38 19.86
N SER A 285 -5.05 11.89 20.33
CA SER A 285 -6.15 12.33 19.48
C SER A 285 -6.63 13.73 19.88
N LYS A 286 -7.00 14.56 18.90
CA LYS A 286 -7.75 15.80 19.10
C LYS A 286 -9.22 15.53 19.47
N TYR A 287 -9.72 14.33 19.16
CA TYR A 287 -11.08 13.87 19.51
C TYR A 287 -11.08 13.06 20.81
N PRO A 288 -12.22 12.99 21.53
CA PRO A 288 -12.34 12.21 22.75
C PRO A 288 -12.02 10.72 22.52
N ILE A 289 -11.32 10.10 23.46
CA ILE A 289 -11.09 8.64 23.49
C ILE A 289 -12.15 8.02 24.41
N ILE A 290 -13.06 7.23 23.82
CA ILE A 290 -14.17 6.57 24.52
C ILE A 290 -13.69 5.33 25.28
N TYR A 291 -12.78 4.56 24.66
CA TYR A 291 -12.16 3.37 25.23
C TYR A 291 -10.67 3.33 24.89
N GLN A 292 -9.88 2.74 25.79
CA GLN A 292 -8.48 2.41 25.53
C GLN A 292 -8.06 1.15 26.30
N GLY A 293 -7.27 0.31 25.67
CA GLY A 293 -6.74 -0.88 26.31
C GLY A 293 -5.87 -1.73 25.39
N PRO A 294 -5.09 -2.67 25.96
CA PRO A 294 -4.33 -3.61 25.16
C PRO A 294 -5.26 -4.65 24.53
N LEU A 295 -4.99 -5.03 23.28
CA LEU A 295 -5.66 -6.14 22.59
C LEU A 295 -4.85 -7.43 22.66
N THR A 296 -3.56 -7.36 22.95
CA THR A 296 -2.70 -8.52 23.07
C THR A 296 -2.08 -8.64 24.46
N SER A 297 -1.81 -9.86 24.89
CA SER A 297 -1.19 -10.19 26.18
C SER A 297 0.18 -9.54 26.38
N ALA A 298 0.95 -9.41 25.28
CA ALA A 298 2.22 -8.72 25.25
C ALA A 298 2.11 -7.20 25.48
N ARG A 299 0.87 -6.62 25.37
CA ARG A 299 0.57 -5.19 25.52
C ARG A 299 1.38 -4.31 24.56
N ARG A 300 1.72 -4.84 23.38
CA ARG A 300 2.40 -4.12 22.30
C ARG A 300 1.42 -3.62 21.22
N THR A 301 0.17 -4.07 21.31
CA THR A 301 -0.95 -3.66 20.45
C THR A 301 -2.04 -3.10 21.34
N ILE A 302 -2.40 -1.85 21.09
CA ILE A 302 -3.39 -1.12 21.88
C ILE A 302 -4.53 -0.63 20.99
N ALA A 303 -5.76 -0.76 21.51
CA ALA A 303 -6.93 -0.15 20.91
C ALA A 303 -7.22 1.21 21.55
N ALA A 304 -7.70 2.15 20.74
CA ALA A 304 -8.40 3.34 21.19
C ALA A 304 -9.63 3.55 20.32
N LEU A 305 -10.81 3.48 20.92
CA LEU A 305 -12.06 3.88 20.27
C LEU A 305 -12.20 5.40 20.43
N ILE A 306 -12.19 6.10 19.31
CA ILE A 306 -12.13 7.56 19.24
C ILE A 306 -13.46 8.08 18.73
N ASP A 307 -14.04 9.07 19.40
CA ASP A 307 -15.28 9.70 18.97
C ASP A 307 -15.04 10.66 17.81
N THR A 308 -15.24 10.16 16.63
CA THR A 308 -15.13 10.89 15.36
C THR A 308 -16.49 11.13 14.70
N SER A 309 -17.57 10.92 15.43
CA SER A 309 -18.94 10.92 14.92
C SER A 309 -19.33 12.24 14.24
N ASP A 310 -18.79 13.37 14.72
CA ASP A 310 -19.05 14.69 14.11
C ASP A 310 -18.41 14.87 12.72
N ILE A 311 -17.46 14.01 12.34
CA ILE A 311 -16.71 14.13 11.07
C ILE A 311 -17.08 13.01 10.09
N ILE A 312 -17.06 11.76 10.56
CA ILE A 312 -17.31 10.59 9.70
C ILE A 312 -18.60 9.82 10.07
N GLY A 313 -19.45 10.40 10.95
CA GLY A 313 -20.74 9.83 11.32
C GLY A 313 -20.69 8.65 12.30
N THR A 314 -19.50 8.21 12.72
CA THR A 314 -19.30 7.06 13.61
C THR A 314 -17.99 7.20 14.39
N PRO A 315 -17.84 6.54 15.56
CA PRO A 315 -16.53 6.36 16.17
C PRO A 315 -15.56 5.62 15.26
N LEU A 316 -14.26 5.82 15.47
CA LEU A 316 -13.15 5.14 14.79
C LEU A 316 -12.40 4.25 15.78
N LEU A 317 -12.25 2.97 15.48
CA LEU A 317 -11.34 2.09 16.22
C LEU A 317 -9.93 2.21 15.64
N SER A 318 -9.02 2.86 16.37
CA SER A 318 -7.60 2.84 16.03
C SER A 318 -6.87 1.75 16.82
N ILE A 319 -6.09 0.94 16.14
CA ILE A 319 -5.23 -0.10 16.71
C ILE A 319 -3.78 0.29 16.41
N ASN A 320 -3.01 0.52 17.47
CA ASN A 320 -1.60 0.92 17.38
C ASN A 320 -0.71 -0.25 17.80
N SER A 321 0.09 -0.77 16.88
CA SER A 321 0.98 -1.90 17.12
C SER A 321 2.45 -1.52 17.03
N HIS A 322 3.26 -2.14 17.90
CA HIS A 322 4.71 -2.22 17.75
C HIS A 322 5.11 -3.68 17.98
N LEU A 323 5.15 -4.45 16.89
CA LEU A 323 5.43 -5.88 16.94
C LEU A 323 6.92 -6.16 17.24
N PRO A 324 7.29 -7.39 17.63
CA PRO A 324 8.68 -7.76 17.89
C PRO A 324 9.56 -7.56 16.65
N CYS A 325 10.73 -6.97 16.85
CA CYS A 325 11.69 -6.73 15.76
C CYS A 325 12.56 -7.96 15.44
N CYS A 326 13.33 -7.81 14.42
CA CYS A 326 14.48 -8.64 14.08
C CYS A 326 14.08 -10.09 13.73
N THR A 327 14.66 -11.08 14.36
CA THR A 327 14.44 -12.51 14.07
C THR A 327 13.33 -13.17 14.90
N ASP A 328 12.47 -12.39 15.58
CA ASP A 328 11.37 -12.93 16.40
C ASP A 328 10.08 -13.14 15.57
N ASP A 329 10.19 -13.95 14.53
CA ASP A 329 9.08 -14.29 13.63
C ASP A 329 7.93 -14.97 14.37
N GLU A 330 8.23 -15.91 15.26
CA GLU A 330 7.23 -16.60 16.09
C GLU A 330 6.50 -15.62 17.03
N GLY A 331 7.22 -14.63 17.56
CA GLY A 331 6.64 -13.60 18.41
C GLY A 331 5.70 -12.67 17.64
N ARG A 332 6.05 -12.33 16.39
CA ARG A 332 5.17 -11.54 15.50
C ARG A 332 3.92 -12.33 15.12
N GLN A 333 4.10 -13.59 14.67
CA GLN A 333 2.97 -14.44 14.27
C GLN A 333 1.98 -14.62 15.42
N ARG A 334 2.45 -14.99 16.60
CA ARG A 334 1.60 -15.14 17.78
C ARG A 334 0.82 -13.86 18.12
N GLN A 335 1.42 -12.68 17.98
CA GLN A 335 0.73 -11.42 18.24
C GLN A 335 -0.26 -11.05 17.12
N ALA A 336 0.00 -11.46 15.89
CA ALA A 336 -0.94 -11.33 14.78
C ALA A 336 -2.18 -12.20 15.01
N ASP A 337 -1.99 -13.48 15.33
CA ASP A 337 -3.07 -14.43 15.64
C ASP A 337 -3.93 -13.93 16.81
N GLU A 338 -3.28 -13.54 17.93
CA GLU A 338 -3.96 -13.01 19.12
C GLU A 338 -4.77 -11.73 18.81
N LEU A 339 -4.25 -10.87 17.94
CA LEU A 339 -4.95 -9.65 17.52
C LEU A 339 -6.18 -9.99 16.67
N MET A 340 -6.07 -10.93 15.73
CA MET A 340 -7.21 -11.33 14.89
C MET A 340 -8.30 -11.98 15.74
N GLU A 341 -7.95 -12.83 16.72
CA GLU A 341 -8.91 -13.31 17.71
C GLU A 341 -9.63 -12.16 18.42
N ALA A 342 -8.86 -11.15 18.90
CA ALA A 342 -9.42 -10.02 19.61
C ALA A 342 -10.38 -9.20 18.72
N ILE A 343 -10.06 -8.97 17.45
CA ILE A 343 -10.95 -8.27 16.51
C ILE A 343 -12.22 -9.08 16.26
N ARG A 344 -12.13 -10.40 16.07
CA ARG A 344 -13.28 -11.28 15.90
C ARG A 344 -14.21 -11.20 17.11
N ILE A 345 -13.67 -11.26 18.34
CA ILE A 345 -14.44 -11.17 19.58
C ILE A 345 -15.10 -9.80 19.72
N LEU A 346 -14.42 -8.71 19.36
CA LEU A 346 -15.02 -7.37 19.36
C LEU A 346 -16.19 -7.26 18.37
N LYS A 347 -16.06 -7.84 17.17
CA LYS A 347 -17.13 -7.81 16.15
C LYS A 347 -18.36 -8.65 16.53
N THR A 348 -18.20 -9.69 17.36
CA THR A 348 -19.32 -10.51 17.86
C THR A 348 -20.00 -9.93 19.09
N GLY A 349 -19.50 -8.83 19.66
CA GLY A 349 -20.07 -8.19 20.84
C GLY A 349 -19.65 -8.80 22.18
N ASP A 350 -18.76 -9.81 22.18
CA ASP A 350 -18.24 -10.47 23.39
C ASP A 350 -16.93 -9.82 23.90
N GLY A 351 -16.54 -8.71 23.30
CA GLY A 351 -15.27 -8.04 23.58
C GLY A 351 -15.26 -7.16 24.84
N ALA A 352 -14.10 -6.53 25.07
CA ALA A 352 -13.89 -5.65 26.22
C ALA A 352 -14.73 -4.34 26.16
N PHE A 353 -15.28 -4.02 25.00
CA PHE A 353 -16.21 -2.89 24.75
C PHE A 353 -17.11 -3.24 23.56
N GLU A 354 -18.23 -2.55 23.45
CA GLU A 354 -19.15 -2.68 22.33
C GLU A 354 -18.55 -2.00 21.07
N LEU A 355 -18.46 -2.74 19.97
CA LEU A 355 -18.03 -2.24 18.67
C LEU A 355 -19.23 -2.31 17.72
N PRO A 356 -19.93 -1.19 17.44
CA PRO A 356 -21.04 -1.18 16.52
C PRO A 356 -20.64 -1.70 15.11
N GLU A 357 -21.55 -2.41 14.46
CA GLU A 357 -21.33 -2.87 13.09
C GLU A 357 -21.02 -1.70 12.15
N GLY A 358 -20.04 -1.89 11.29
CA GLY A 358 -19.57 -0.85 10.37
C GLY A 358 -18.73 0.25 11.01
N THR A 359 -18.30 0.10 12.28
CA THR A 359 -17.27 0.98 12.85
C THR A 359 -15.97 0.86 12.07
N PRO A 360 -15.41 1.95 11.51
CA PRO A 360 -14.11 1.90 10.86
C PRO A 360 -13.03 1.37 11.78
N ILE A 361 -12.21 0.45 11.28
CA ILE A 361 -11.03 -0.10 11.96
C ILE A 361 -9.80 0.34 11.20
N ILE A 362 -8.87 1.00 11.89
CA ILE A 362 -7.53 1.31 11.39
C ILE A 362 -6.51 0.59 12.27
N HIS A 363 -5.76 -0.34 11.70
CA HIS A 363 -4.64 -0.98 12.36
C HIS A 363 -3.35 -0.46 11.76
N ALA A 364 -2.56 0.28 12.54
CA ALA A 364 -1.33 0.87 12.06
C ALA A 364 -0.22 0.84 13.11
N GLY A 365 1.01 1.03 12.67
CA GLY A 365 2.17 1.04 13.55
C GLY A 365 3.41 0.47 12.88
N ASP A 366 4.42 0.28 13.70
CA ASP A 366 5.64 -0.44 13.34
C ASP A 366 5.39 -1.96 13.52
N PHE A 367 5.15 -2.64 12.40
CA PHE A 367 4.86 -4.07 12.41
C PHE A 367 6.13 -4.92 12.37
N ASN A 368 7.28 -4.31 12.06
CA ASN A 368 8.57 -5.03 11.98
C ASN A 368 8.52 -6.27 11.08
N LEU A 369 7.75 -6.25 9.98
CA LEU A 369 7.58 -7.40 9.09
C LEU A 369 8.81 -7.55 8.20
N VAL A 370 9.73 -8.40 8.63
CA VAL A 370 11.03 -8.66 7.99
C VAL A 370 11.29 -10.17 7.81
N GLY A 371 10.24 -10.98 7.84
CA GLY A 371 10.28 -12.44 7.76
C GLY A 371 9.19 -13.00 6.85
N TYR A 372 8.42 -13.95 7.37
CA TYR A 372 7.38 -14.62 6.60
C TYR A 372 6.20 -13.71 6.23
N SER A 373 5.72 -13.84 5.00
CA SER A 373 4.50 -13.17 4.48
C SER A 373 3.24 -13.59 5.25
N SER A 374 3.23 -14.78 5.88
CA SER A 374 2.11 -15.28 6.69
C SER A 374 1.67 -14.30 7.77
N GLN A 375 2.61 -13.57 8.39
CA GLN A 375 2.31 -12.58 9.42
C GLN A 375 1.46 -11.42 8.86
N LEU A 376 1.77 -10.96 7.64
CA LEU A 376 0.98 -9.94 6.97
C LEU A 376 -0.38 -10.51 6.54
N ARG A 377 -0.43 -11.72 5.97
CA ARG A 377 -1.71 -12.39 5.61
C ARG A 377 -2.62 -12.56 6.82
N THR A 378 -2.09 -12.95 7.97
CA THR A 378 -2.89 -13.00 9.20
C THR A 378 -3.50 -11.63 9.50
N LEU A 379 -2.72 -10.55 9.41
CA LEU A 379 -3.18 -9.19 9.74
C LEU A 379 -4.13 -8.60 8.70
N THR A 380 -4.05 -9.00 7.44
CA THR A 380 -4.93 -8.52 6.35
C THR A 380 -6.14 -9.42 6.15
N ASP A 381 -5.91 -10.73 6.02
CA ASP A 381 -6.92 -11.68 5.56
C ASP A 381 -7.59 -12.41 6.73
N GLY A 382 -6.99 -12.33 7.93
CA GLY A 382 -7.43 -13.09 9.10
C GLY A 382 -7.07 -14.58 9.06
N ASP A 383 -6.03 -14.95 8.27
CA ASP A 383 -5.45 -16.29 8.17
C ASP A 383 -4.65 -16.61 9.45
N ILE A 384 -5.34 -17.14 10.47
CA ILE A 384 -4.78 -17.45 11.79
C ILE A 384 -3.97 -18.73 11.73
N GLN A 385 -2.69 -18.65 12.05
CA GLN A 385 -1.79 -19.80 11.94
C GLN A 385 -1.95 -20.80 13.10
N ASP A 386 -2.31 -20.37 14.30
CA ASP A 386 -2.60 -21.24 15.46
C ASP A 386 -4.09 -21.21 15.80
N GLU A 387 -4.92 -21.78 14.90
CA GLU A 387 -6.37 -21.86 15.10
C GLU A 387 -6.77 -22.65 16.36
N GLN A 388 -5.92 -23.56 16.82
CA GLN A 388 -6.22 -24.32 18.04
C GLN A 388 -6.24 -23.40 19.28
N THR A 389 -5.39 -22.39 19.31
CA THR A 389 -5.28 -21.44 20.44
C THR A 389 -6.19 -20.23 20.23
N TYR A 390 -6.22 -19.66 19.01
CA TYR A 390 -6.85 -18.36 18.73
C TYR A 390 -8.15 -18.46 17.92
N GLY A 391 -8.59 -19.69 17.58
CA GLY A 391 -9.83 -19.96 16.85
C GLY A 391 -9.68 -19.82 15.32
N PRO A 392 -10.77 -20.04 14.57
CA PRO A 392 -10.73 -20.17 13.12
C PRO A 392 -10.45 -18.84 12.43
N ASP A 393 -10.03 -18.93 11.17
CA ASP A 393 -9.94 -17.82 10.23
C ASP A 393 -11.24 -17.03 10.09
N PHE A 394 -11.10 -15.76 9.72
CA PHE A 394 -12.24 -14.89 9.40
C PHE A 394 -11.76 -13.66 8.63
N GLU A 395 -12.57 -13.16 7.73
CA GLU A 395 -12.31 -11.89 7.07
C GLU A 395 -12.60 -10.73 8.02
N PRO A 396 -11.60 -9.86 8.28
CA PRO A 396 -11.72 -8.86 9.34
C PRO A 396 -12.52 -7.62 8.95
N ASP A 397 -12.74 -7.31 7.66
CA ASP A 397 -13.61 -6.21 7.24
C ASP A 397 -15.09 -6.56 7.48
N TRP A 398 -15.96 -5.55 7.49
CA TRP A 398 -17.39 -5.72 7.79
C TRP A 398 -18.19 -6.37 6.66
N ASP A 399 -17.73 -6.26 5.42
CA ASP A 399 -18.34 -6.87 4.24
C ASP A 399 -17.86 -8.30 3.97
N GLY A 400 -17.03 -8.86 4.86
CA GLY A 400 -16.43 -10.19 4.68
C GLY A 400 -15.30 -10.17 3.66
N SER A 401 -14.52 -9.10 3.62
CA SER A 401 -13.28 -8.99 2.83
C SER A 401 -12.07 -8.77 3.73
N PRO A 402 -10.84 -8.92 3.21
CA PRO A 402 -9.62 -8.56 3.91
C PRO A 402 -9.55 -7.06 4.26
N LEU A 403 -8.77 -6.70 5.29
CA LEU A 403 -8.31 -5.33 5.47
C LEU A 403 -7.42 -4.92 4.31
N ALA A 404 -7.60 -3.70 3.83
CA ALA A 404 -6.74 -3.16 2.79
C ALA A 404 -5.42 -2.66 3.39
N ASP A 405 -4.28 -3.02 2.79
CA ASP A 405 -2.97 -2.38 3.08
C ASP A 405 -2.86 -1.10 2.26
N LEU A 406 -2.69 0.03 2.95
CA LEU A 406 -2.50 1.31 2.29
C LEU A 406 -1.11 1.38 1.67
N PRO A 407 -0.95 1.63 0.36
CA PRO A 407 0.35 1.79 -0.25
C PRO A 407 1.17 2.90 0.42
N SER A 408 2.48 2.70 0.53
CA SER A 408 3.42 3.68 1.05
C SER A 408 4.16 4.32 -0.13
N ARG A 409 4.26 5.66 -0.15
CA ARG A 409 5.14 6.38 -1.08
C ARG A 409 5.62 7.68 -0.46
N HIS A 410 6.88 8.00 -0.68
CA HIS A 410 7.46 9.28 -0.28
C HIS A 410 6.85 10.45 -1.06
N THR A 411 6.84 11.62 -0.44
CA THR A 411 6.23 12.83 -1.03
C THR A 411 6.89 13.26 -2.35
N HIS A 412 8.20 13.06 -2.51
CA HIS A 412 8.96 13.63 -3.63
C HIS A 412 9.93 12.65 -4.30
N ASP A 413 9.83 11.36 -4.02
CA ASP A 413 10.58 10.34 -4.73
C ASP A 413 9.76 9.07 -4.99
N ARG A 414 10.38 8.03 -5.53
CA ARG A 414 9.77 6.76 -5.95
C ARG A 414 9.85 5.68 -4.89
N MET A 415 10.30 6.03 -3.69
CA MET A 415 10.57 5.06 -2.64
C MET A 415 9.38 4.95 -1.71
N ALA A 416 9.22 3.77 -1.13
CA ALA A 416 8.13 3.44 -0.21
C ALA A 416 8.62 2.90 1.14
N TYR A 417 9.93 2.84 1.37
CA TYR A 417 10.45 2.44 2.67
C TYR A 417 10.00 3.40 3.78
N THR A 418 9.83 2.85 4.97
CA THR A 418 9.44 3.63 6.16
C THR A 418 10.52 3.63 7.23
N TRP A 419 11.50 2.75 7.11
CA TRP A 419 12.67 2.68 7.98
C TRP A 419 13.97 2.74 7.20
N ARG A 420 14.96 3.47 7.73
CA ARG A 420 16.31 3.53 7.16
C ARG A 420 17.36 3.80 8.23
N SER A 421 18.42 3.00 8.21
CA SER A 421 19.63 3.25 9.00
C SER A 421 20.87 2.91 8.20
N ASP A 422 21.58 3.91 7.70
CA ASP A 422 22.80 3.72 6.89
C ASP A 422 23.95 3.03 7.66
N ASN A 423 23.84 2.92 8.98
CA ASN A 423 24.76 2.19 9.84
C ASN A 423 24.34 0.73 10.11
N SER A 424 23.11 0.36 9.76
CA SER A 424 22.64 -1.02 9.85
C SER A 424 23.31 -1.91 8.80
N THR A 425 23.21 -3.21 8.97
CA THR A 425 23.49 -4.19 7.91
C THR A 425 22.29 -4.35 6.98
N PHE A 426 21.07 -4.11 7.46
CA PHE A 426 19.87 -4.12 6.64
C PHE A 426 19.76 -2.83 5.84
N TRP A 427 19.33 -2.93 4.58
CA TRP A 427 19.00 -1.76 3.78
C TRP A 427 17.58 -1.27 4.10
N PRO A 428 17.16 -0.08 3.63
CA PRO A 428 15.85 0.48 3.96
C PRO A 428 14.67 -0.43 3.62
N GLU A 429 13.66 -0.45 4.48
CA GLU A 429 12.52 -1.37 4.45
C GLU A 429 11.19 -0.68 4.78
N LYS A 430 10.06 -1.24 4.29
CA LYS A 430 8.71 -0.88 4.74
C LYS A 430 8.39 -1.66 6.02
N LEU A 431 8.52 -1.05 7.19
CA LEU A 431 8.22 -1.64 8.50
C LEU A 431 6.93 -1.12 9.11
N ASP A 432 6.53 0.10 8.74
CA ASP A 432 5.33 0.75 9.25
C ASP A 432 4.16 0.55 8.26
N TYR A 433 3.03 0.09 8.75
CA TYR A 433 1.85 -0.26 7.97
C TYR A 433 0.64 0.53 8.40
N ILE A 434 -0.33 0.69 7.50
CA ILE A 434 -1.68 1.18 7.78
C ILE A 434 -2.65 0.24 7.08
N LEU A 435 -3.33 -0.61 7.86
CA LEU A 435 -4.39 -1.49 7.39
C LEU A 435 -5.74 -0.89 7.77
N TYR A 436 -6.76 -1.04 6.93
CA TYR A 436 -8.07 -0.41 7.19
C TYR A 436 -9.24 -1.21 6.61
N THR A 437 -10.42 -1.04 7.21
CA THR A 437 -11.69 -1.56 6.69
C THR A 437 -12.19 -0.67 5.55
N ARG A 438 -12.00 -1.11 4.29
CA ARG A 438 -12.43 -0.33 3.11
C ARG A 438 -13.95 -0.24 2.96
N SER A 439 -14.70 -1.17 3.54
CA SER A 439 -16.17 -1.12 3.58
C SER A 439 -16.72 0.00 4.47
N ALA A 440 -15.89 0.56 5.37
CA ALA A 440 -16.31 1.50 6.39
C ALA A 440 -15.66 2.88 6.28
N ILE A 441 -14.45 2.96 5.72
CA ILE A 441 -13.70 4.22 5.58
C ILE A 441 -12.89 4.25 4.30
N ARG A 442 -12.73 5.42 3.70
CA ARG A 442 -12.03 5.62 2.43
C ARG A 442 -10.83 6.55 2.62
N PRO A 443 -9.59 6.10 2.29
CA PRO A 443 -8.47 7.00 2.12
C PRO A 443 -8.71 7.95 0.95
N ILE A 444 -8.57 9.25 1.18
CA ILE A 444 -8.68 10.28 0.14
C ILE A 444 -7.34 10.89 -0.21
N HIS A 445 -6.36 10.72 0.67
CA HIS A 445 -5.00 11.19 0.48
C HIS A 445 -4.05 10.43 1.41
N SER A 446 -2.83 10.12 0.96
CA SER A 446 -1.82 9.45 1.79
C SER A 446 -0.41 9.77 1.33
N PHE A 447 0.54 9.76 2.25
CA PHE A 447 1.97 9.92 1.97
C PHE A 447 2.85 9.40 3.11
N THR A 448 4.10 9.13 2.79
CA THR A 448 5.19 8.96 3.76
C THR A 448 6.08 10.20 3.68
N LEU A 449 6.24 10.92 4.78
CA LEU A 449 7.06 12.14 4.77
C LEU A 449 8.54 11.78 4.86
N GLU A 450 9.31 12.07 3.80
CA GLU A 450 10.76 11.99 3.75
C GLU A 450 11.33 13.34 3.31
N THR A 451 11.98 14.04 4.23
CA THR A 451 12.39 15.43 3.98
C THR A 451 13.66 15.58 3.17
N ARG A 452 14.49 14.53 3.02
CA ARG A 452 15.74 14.60 2.23
C ARG A 452 15.51 14.71 0.74
N SER A 453 14.43 14.09 0.24
CA SER A 453 14.04 14.13 -1.17
C SER A 453 13.22 15.37 -1.55
N MET A 454 12.77 16.15 -0.56
CA MET A 454 11.94 17.34 -0.81
C MET A 454 12.76 18.50 -1.36
N PRO A 455 12.30 19.18 -2.42
CA PRO A 455 12.93 20.40 -2.93
C PRO A 455 12.82 21.56 -1.92
N VAL A 456 13.71 22.55 -2.06
CA VAL A 456 13.86 23.62 -1.08
C VAL A 456 12.59 24.46 -0.89
N ASP A 457 11.83 24.68 -1.95
CA ASP A 457 10.54 25.38 -1.93
C ASP A 457 9.47 24.59 -1.17
N ALA A 458 9.32 23.30 -1.44
CA ALA A 458 8.39 22.44 -0.70
C ALA A 458 8.74 22.32 0.79
N LEU A 459 10.04 22.27 1.12
CA LEU A 459 10.50 22.34 2.53
C LEU A 459 10.11 23.65 3.19
N ALA A 460 10.30 24.78 2.49
CA ALA A 460 9.98 26.10 3.02
C ALA A 460 8.47 26.28 3.22
N ASP A 461 7.66 25.83 2.28
CA ASP A 461 6.19 25.88 2.35
C ASP A 461 5.64 25.04 3.51
N GLY A 462 6.22 23.85 3.76
CA GLY A 462 5.88 23.00 4.90
C GLY A 462 6.53 23.42 6.23
N GLY A 463 7.37 24.46 6.27
CA GLY A 463 8.13 24.84 7.45
C GLY A 463 9.15 23.78 7.90
N LEU A 464 9.57 22.92 7.00
CA LEU A 464 10.45 21.77 7.20
C LEU A 464 11.91 22.09 6.84
N ARG A 465 12.81 21.20 7.22
CA ARG A 465 14.22 21.19 6.83
C ARG A 465 14.61 19.81 6.29
N ALA A 466 15.53 19.76 5.34
CA ALA A 466 15.96 18.52 4.71
C ALA A 466 16.46 17.43 5.72
N ALA A 467 17.01 17.85 6.86
CA ALA A 467 17.50 16.92 7.87
C ALA A 467 16.44 16.50 8.91
N ASP A 468 15.18 16.94 8.81
CA ASP A 468 14.22 16.75 9.89
C ASP A 468 13.89 15.27 10.14
N THR A 469 13.51 14.53 9.10
CA THR A 469 13.16 13.12 9.26
C THR A 469 14.35 12.29 9.75
N VAL A 470 15.51 12.42 9.13
CA VAL A 470 16.71 11.64 9.51
C VAL A 470 17.26 12.01 10.90
N SER A 471 17.03 13.25 11.36
CA SER A 471 17.46 13.68 12.71
C SER A 471 16.43 13.32 13.78
N ALA A 472 15.16 13.18 13.42
CA ALA A 472 14.10 12.85 14.35
C ALA A 472 14.06 11.35 14.69
N SER A 473 14.03 10.48 13.69
CA SER A 473 13.94 9.02 13.87
C SER A 473 14.62 8.30 12.71
N ASP A 474 14.85 7.01 12.85
CA ASP A 474 15.19 6.11 11.75
C ASP A 474 13.94 5.56 11.03
N HIS A 475 12.75 5.82 11.56
CA HIS A 475 11.48 5.63 10.87
C HIS A 475 10.98 6.94 10.25
N LEU A 476 10.06 6.81 9.30
CA LEU A 476 9.37 7.92 8.64
C LEU A 476 7.89 7.91 9.02
N PRO A 477 7.26 9.08 9.26
CA PRO A 477 5.84 9.12 9.56
C PRO A 477 5.03 8.79 8.30
N ARG A 478 4.09 7.85 8.43
CA ARG A 478 3.06 7.57 7.42
C ARG A 478 1.78 8.30 7.78
N VAL A 479 1.17 8.91 6.78
CA VAL A 479 0.01 9.80 6.94
C VAL A 479 -1.10 9.35 6.00
N VAL A 480 -2.34 9.42 6.50
CA VAL A 480 -3.54 9.20 5.71
C VAL A 480 -4.63 10.19 6.10
N ASP A 481 -5.31 10.75 5.11
CA ASP A 481 -6.56 11.48 5.28
C ASP A 481 -7.71 10.54 4.95
N LEU A 482 -8.64 10.41 5.88
CA LEU A 482 -9.73 9.44 5.89
C LEU A 482 -11.07 10.17 5.81
N ALA A 483 -11.91 9.78 4.85
CA ALA A 483 -13.30 10.22 4.76
C ALA A 483 -14.25 9.04 4.99
N ALA A 484 -15.47 9.33 5.40
CA ALA A 484 -16.52 8.32 5.44
C ALA A 484 -16.72 7.70 4.05
N VAL A 485 -16.99 6.41 4.00
CA VAL A 485 -17.56 5.80 2.80
C VAL A 485 -18.98 6.32 2.67
N GLU A 486 -19.31 6.91 1.53
CA GLU A 486 -20.70 7.22 1.21
C GLU A 486 -21.45 5.90 1.15
N ARG A 487 -22.22 5.63 2.17
CA ARG A 487 -23.00 4.40 2.24
C ARG A 487 -24.33 4.65 1.57
N SER A 488 -24.66 3.85 0.55
CA SER A 488 -26.02 3.82 0.01
C SER A 488 -27.02 3.71 1.18
N PRO A 489 -28.10 4.47 1.18
CA PRO A 489 -29.12 4.35 2.20
C PRO A 489 -29.61 2.91 2.35
N LEU A 490 -30.10 2.56 3.53
CA LEU A 490 -30.83 1.31 3.69
C LEU A 490 -32.16 1.42 2.95
N PHE A 491 -32.51 0.41 2.17
CA PHE A 491 -33.80 0.33 1.49
C PHE A 491 -34.36 -1.09 1.54
N LEU A 492 -35.67 -1.21 1.30
CA LEU A 492 -36.37 -2.49 1.14
C LEU A 492 -36.48 -2.80 -0.35
N ARG A 493 -35.74 -3.76 -0.86
CA ARG A 493 -35.77 -4.13 -2.28
C ARG A 493 -37.17 -4.65 -2.67
N GLY A 494 -37.75 -4.07 -3.70
CA GLY A 494 -39.13 -4.32 -4.12
C GLY A 494 -40.16 -3.33 -3.58
N ASP A 495 -39.80 -2.44 -2.65
CA ASP A 495 -40.63 -1.33 -2.13
C ASP A 495 -40.37 -0.07 -2.96
N ALA A 496 -40.86 -0.05 -4.18
CA ALA A 496 -40.57 1.01 -5.14
C ALA A 496 -41.24 2.35 -4.76
N ASN A 497 -42.34 2.32 -4.03
CA ASN A 497 -43.04 3.52 -3.57
C ASN A 497 -42.58 4.02 -2.20
N SER A 498 -41.69 3.27 -1.52
CA SER A 498 -41.10 3.58 -0.21
C SER A 498 -42.13 3.68 0.92
N ASP A 499 -43.19 2.86 0.90
CA ASP A 499 -44.21 2.83 1.96
C ASP A 499 -43.93 1.78 3.06
N GLY A 500 -42.88 0.97 2.93
CA GLY A 500 -42.45 -0.04 3.87
C GLY A 500 -43.06 -1.42 3.69
N SER A 501 -43.76 -1.63 2.56
CA SER A 501 -44.39 -2.92 2.22
C SER A 501 -44.06 -3.28 0.79
N ILE A 502 -43.93 -4.57 0.50
CA ILE A 502 -43.84 -5.03 -0.88
C ILE A 502 -45.23 -5.51 -1.29
N ASP A 503 -45.92 -4.73 -2.11
CA ASP A 503 -47.28 -5.05 -2.55
C ASP A 503 -47.54 -4.67 -4.02
N ILE A 504 -48.80 -4.72 -4.47
CA ILE A 504 -49.14 -4.46 -5.86
C ILE A 504 -48.84 -3.02 -6.30
N SER A 505 -48.82 -2.07 -5.34
CA SER A 505 -48.56 -0.66 -5.63
C SER A 505 -47.14 -0.40 -6.11
N ASP A 506 -46.19 -1.23 -5.71
CA ASP A 506 -44.77 -1.12 -6.11
C ASP A 506 -44.60 -1.49 -7.58
N GLY A 507 -45.14 -2.63 -7.97
CA GLY A 507 -45.15 -3.00 -9.39
C GLY A 507 -45.86 -1.99 -10.28
N ILE A 508 -46.96 -1.37 -9.76
CA ILE A 508 -47.65 -0.29 -10.47
C ILE A 508 -46.80 0.99 -10.55
N ASN A 509 -46.09 1.32 -9.45
CA ASN A 509 -45.19 2.48 -9.43
C ASN A 509 -44.09 2.35 -10.49
N ILE A 510 -43.42 1.20 -10.56
CA ILE A 510 -42.41 0.91 -11.58
C ILE A 510 -42.97 1.05 -12.98
N LEU A 511 -44.13 0.41 -13.26
CA LEU A 511 -44.77 0.50 -14.60
C LEU A 511 -45.25 1.90 -14.91
N GLY A 512 -45.73 2.66 -13.93
CA GLY A 512 -46.12 4.06 -14.05
C GLY A 512 -44.95 4.94 -14.50
N TYR A 513 -43.80 4.74 -13.86
CA TYR A 513 -42.56 5.42 -14.23
C TYR A 513 -42.12 5.04 -15.66
N LEU A 514 -42.01 3.74 -15.96
CA LEU A 514 -41.48 3.26 -17.24
C LEU A 514 -42.37 3.60 -18.44
N PHE A 515 -43.71 3.60 -18.31
CA PHE A 515 -44.61 3.65 -19.44
C PHE A 515 -45.62 4.82 -19.42
N LEU A 516 -45.90 5.42 -18.27
CA LEU A 516 -46.91 6.46 -18.14
C LEU A 516 -46.32 7.85 -17.86
N GLY A 517 -44.98 7.94 -17.66
CA GLY A 517 -44.30 9.20 -17.40
C GLY A 517 -44.53 9.73 -15.99
N GLU A 518 -44.82 8.84 -15.04
CA GLU A 518 -44.84 9.17 -13.60
C GLU A 518 -43.43 9.47 -13.09
N ASN A 519 -43.34 10.06 -11.90
CA ASN A 519 -42.04 10.33 -11.28
C ASN A 519 -41.28 9.02 -10.99
N PRO A 520 -39.95 9.02 -11.12
CA PRO A 520 -39.16 7.85 -10.73
C PRO A 520 -39.34 7.53 -9.25
N PRO A 521 -39.13 6.26 -8.84
CA PRO A 521 -38.98 5.90 -7.43
C PRO A 521 -37.97 6.80 -6.74
N THR A 522 -38.20 7.13 -5.45
CA THR A 522 -37.27 7.96 -4.67
C THR A 522 -35.96 7.23 -4.34
N CYS A 523 -35.96 5.92 -4.44
CA CYS A 523 -34.82 5.02 -4.35
C CYS A 523 -34.93 4.09 -5.57
N LEU A 524 -34.08 4.27 -6.57
CA LEU A 524 -34.11 3.46 -7.79
C LEU A 524 -33.72 2.00 -7.49
N ASP A 525 -32.76 1.79 -6.57
CA ASP A 525 -32.36 0.46 -6.09
C ASP A 525 -33.51 -0.33 -5.45
N SER A 526 -34.43 0.36 -4.76
CA SER A 526 -35.60 -0.33 -4.22
C SER A 526 -36.53 -0.83 -5.31
N GLY A 527 -36.56 -0.13 -6.44
CA GLY A 527 -37.35 -0.51 -7.62
C GLY A 527 -36.71 -1.63 -8.45
N ASP A 528 -35.38 -1.71 -8.50
CA ASP A 528 -34.63 -2.79 -9.14
C ASP A 528 -34.77 -4.09 -8.32
N SER A 529 -35.88 -4.77 -8.56
CA SER A 529 -36.31 -5.89 -7.76
C SER A 529 -35.52 -7.17 -7.99
N ASP A 530 -34.86 -7.30 -9.15
CA ASP A 530 -34.05 -8.46 -9.51
C ASP A 530 -32.53 -8.23 -9.36
N ASP A 531 -32.12 -7.05 -8.86
CA ASP A 531 -30.72 -6.68 -8.59
C ASP A 531 -29.85 -6.75 -9.86
N SER A 532 -30.43 -6.29 -10.99
CA SER A 532 -29.78 -6.35 -12.31
C SER A 532 -28.97 -5.08 -12.65
N GLY A 533 -29.07 -4.03 -11.84
CA GLY A 533 -28.50 -2.71 -12.08
C GLY A 533 -29.29 -1.89 -13.11
N LEU A 534 -30.51 -2.29 -13.44
CA LEU A 534 -31.39 -1.60 -14.40
C LEU A 534 -32.83 -1.63 -13.90
N LEU A 535 -33.45 -0.46 -13.80
CA LEU A 535 -34.88 -0.38 -13.53
C LEU A 535 -35.66 -0.58 -14.82
N ASP A 536 -36.26 -1.77 -15.03
CA ASP A 536 -36.98 -2.12 -16.24
C ASP A 536 -38.27 -2.94 -15.98
N LEU A 537 -38.85 -3.52 -17.03
CA LEU A 537 -40.09 -4.28 -16.93
C LEU A 537 -39.97 -5.56 -16.09
N SER A 538 -38.78 -6.15 -16.02
CA SER A 538 -38.55 -7.40 -15.27
C SER A 538 -38.81 -7.20 -13.78
N ASP A 539 -38.52 -6.02 -13.23
CA ASP A 539 -38.72 -5.67 -11.83
C ASP A 539 -40.18 -5.74 -11.41
N GLY A 540 -41.04 -5.05 -12.19
CA GLY A 540 -42.49 -5.12 -11.96
C GLY A 540 -43.04 -6.53 -12.10
N ILE A 541 -42.53 -7.31 -13.06
CA ILE A 541 -42.92 -8.71 -13.27
C ILE A 541 -42.48 -9.57 -12.09
N LEU A 542 -41.27 -9.35 -11.53
CA LEU A 542 -40.78 -10.10 -10.40
C LEU A 542 -41.64 -9.86 -9.16
N ILE A 543 -42.03 -8.62 -8.87
CA ILE A 543 -42.94 -8.27 -7.78
C ILE A 543 -44.27 -8.99 -7.96
N PHE A 544 -44.90 -8.96 -9.14
CA PHE A 544 -46.17 -9.64 -9.40
C PHE A 544 -46.03 -11.17 -9.31
N ASN A 545 -44.95 -11.74 -9.79
CA ASN A 545 -44.70 -13.17 -9.63
C ASN A 545 -44.55 -13.57 -8.14
N PHE A 546 -43.87 -12.78 -7.34
CA PHE A 546 -43.77 -13.00 -5.91
C PHE A 546 -45.15 -12.95 -5.26
N LEU A 547 -45.93 -11.90 -5.51
CA LEU A 547 -47.23 -11.68 -4.86
C LEU A 547 -48.31 -12.70 -5.23
N PHE A 548 -48.36 -13.09 -6.53
CA PHE A 548 -49.51 -13.85 -7.05
C PHE A 548 -49.22 -15.25 -7.56
N LEU A 549 -47.94 -15.58 -7.87
CA LEU A 549 -47.58 -16.85 -8.49
C LEU A 549 -46.65 -17.71 -7.63
N GLY A 550 -46.30 -17.22 -6.43
CA GLY A 550 -45.40 -17.93 -5.51
C GLY A 550 -43.95 -17.94 -5.98
N GLY A 551 -43.55 -16.94 -6.76
CA GLY A 551 -42.15 -16.69 -7.13
C GLY A 551 -41.29 -16.29 -5.94
N ASN A 552 -39.97 -16.20 -6.17
CA ASN A 552 -39.03 -15.71 -5.15
C ASN A 552 -39.33 -14.27 -4.77
N ALA A 553 -39.07 -13.95 -3.50
CA ALA A 553 -39.09 -12.54 -3.05
C ALA A 553 -37.96 -11.75 -3.77
N PRO A 554 -38.13 -10.44 -3.95
CA PRO A 554 -37.08 -9.55 -4.48
C PRO A 554 -35.73 -9.70 -3.76
N ASP A 555 -35.74 -9.94 -2.47
CA ASP A 555 -34.55 -10.40 -1.71
C ASP A 555 -34.83 -11.80 -1.18
N ALA A 556 -34.01 -12.78 -1.54
CA ALA A 556 -34.17 -14.20 -1.20
C ALA A 556 -34.14 -14.48 0.32
N ALA A 557 -33.65 -13.58 1.15
CA ALA A 557 -33.74 -13.62 2.59
C ALA A 557 -34.79 -12.62 3.05
N ALA A 558 -35.77 -13.00 3.84
CA ALA A 558 -36.92 -12.21 4.34
C ALA A 558 -36.87 -10.69 4.15
N PRO A 559 -37.94 -10.02 3.73
CA PRO A 559 -37.94 -8.58 3.44
C PRO A 559 -37.41 -7.79 4.63
N SER A 560 -36.23 -7.21 4.49
CA SER A 560 -35.58 -6.38 5.52
C SER A 560 -34.80 -5.26 4.83
N CYS A 561 -34.73 -4.12 5.50
CA CYS A 561 -33.92 -3.00 5.02
C CYS A 561 -32.45 -3.39 4.91
N ARG A 562 -31.88 -3.23 3.74
CA ARG A 562 -30.48 -3.54 3.43
C ARG A 562 -29.87 -2.47 2.54
N ARG A 563 -28.56 -2.47 2.46
CA ARG A 563 -27.80 -1.70 1.49
C ARG A 563 -27.78 -2.44 0.17
N ASP A 564 -27.59 -1.70 -0.91
CA ASP A 564 -27.28 -2.28 -2.18
C ASP A 564 -25.96 -3.08 -2.12
N LYS A 565 -25.92 -4.21 -2.84
CA LYS A 565 -24.75 -5.10 -2.93
C LYS A 565 -24.06 -5.01 -4.28
N THR A 566 -24.77 -4.50 -5.28
CA THR A 566 -24.26 -4.28 -6.62
C THR A 566 -23.71 -2.88 -6.73
N ASP A 567 -22.59 -2.74 -7.42
CA ASP A 567 -21.97 -1.45 -7.74
C ASP A 567 -22.48 -1.07 -9.14
N ASP A 568 -23.55 -0.28 -9.17
CA ASP A 568 -24.20 0.15 -10.41
C ASP A 568 -24.55 1.65 -10.39
N ASP A 569 -25.18 2.14 -11.45
CA ASP A 569 -25.54 3.55 -11.62
C ASP A 569 -26.93 3.93 -11.03
N LEU A 570 -27.61 3.02 -10.33
CA LEU A 570 -28.87 3.31 -9.66
C LEU A 570 -28.61 3.97 -8.30
N ASP A 571 -29.37 5.01 -8.01
CA ASP A 571 -29.15 5.83 -6.83
C ASP A 571 -30.34 5.72 -5.87
N CYS A 572 -30.05 5.64 -4.58
CA CYS A 572 -31.03 5.66 -3.52
C CYS A 572 -30.85 6.92 -2.65
N ALA A 573 -31.49 8.02 -3.01
CA ALA A 573 -31.34 9.27 -2.25
C ALA A 573 -31.88 9.15 -0.82
N ALA A 574 -32.96 8.41 -0.61
CA ALA A 574 -33.53 8.09 0.71
C ALA A 574 -34.58 6.98 0.57
N SER A 575 -34.68 6.10 1.56
CA SER A 575 -35.82 5.20 1.74
C SER A 575 -36.47 5.46 3.09
N PRO A 576 -37.54 6.23 3.15
CA PRO A 576 -38.22 6.60 4.41
C PRO A 576 -38.67 5.38 5.24
N ALA A 577 -38.92 4.25 4.58
CA ALA A 577 -39.32 3.00 5.22
C ALA A 577 -38.18 2.33 6.04
N CYS A 578 -36.93 2.75 5.81
CA CYS A 578 -35.74 2.13 6.41
C CYS A 578 -34.91 3.10 7.26
N GLN A 579 -35.52 4.16 7.78
CA GLN A 579 -34.87 5.14 8.66
C GLN A 579 -34.94 4.72 10.12
#